data_cd65f9aa11794fcaeca51eba63fa5a15
#
_entry.id   cd65f9aa11794fcaeca51eba63fa5a15
#
_cell.length_a   1.000
_cell.length_b   1.000
_cell.length_c   1.000
_cell.angle_alpha   90.00
_cell.angle_beta   90.00
_cell.angle_gamma   90.00
#
_symmetry.space_group_name_H-M   'P 1'
#
loop_
_entity.id
_entity.type
_entity.pdbx_description
1 polymer ?
#
loop_
_entity_poly.entity_id
_entity_poly.type
_entity_poly.pdbx_seq_one_letter_code
_entity_poly.pdbx_strand_id
1 'polypeptide(L)'
;MNYRFFPRNEDIKVSEIGFGVWSVATKWWGVTDEKLALSLLQHAFDRGINFFDTADVYGEGYGEEILSKAFPKSRDKRIYATKFGYDIYSNPGERKGHTELPQKFSSKDIIFSCEQ
;
A
#
# COMPACT_ATOMS: atom_id res chain seq x y z
N MET A 1 -8.44 18.96 6.66
CA MET A 1 -8.15 18.21 5.41
C MET A 1 -9.20 18.54 4.37
N ASN A 2 -8.80 18.84 3.15
CA ASN A 2 -9.72 19.01 2.02
C ASN A 2 -9.90 17.65 1.33
N TYR A 3 -11.07 17.49 0.67
CA TYR A 3 -11.43 16.25 -0.02
C TYR A 3 -11.94 16.55 -1.41
N ARG A 4 -11.73 15.59 -2.33
CA ARG A 4 -12.27 15.62 -3.69
C ARG A 4 -13.06 14.36 -3.97
N PHE A 5 -14.03 14.45 -4.86
CA PHE A 5 -14.74 13.27 -5.36
C PHE A 5 -13.88 12.54 -6.39
N PHE A 6 -13.94 11.23 -6.34
CA PHE A 6 -13.24 10.41 -7.32
C PHE A 6 -13.87 10.62 -8.71
N PRO A 7 -13.06 10.80 -9.77
CA PRO A 7 -13.63 10.99 -11.10
C PRO A 7 -14.61 9.87 -11.46
N ARG A 8 -15.79 10.24 -11.94
CA ARG A 8 -16.88 9.32 -12.34
C ARG A 8 -17.50 8.48 -11.20
N ASN A 9 -17.19 8.76 -9.96
CA ASN A 9 -17.82 8.12 -8.81
C ASN A 9 -17.90 9.09 -7.63
N GLU A 10 -19.02 9.82 -7.52
CA GLU A 10 -19.22 10.84 -6.48
C GLU A 10 -19.47 10.26 -5.09
N ASP A 11 -19.64 8.94 -4.96
CA ASP A 11 -19.77 8.28 -3.66
C ASP A 11 -18.40 8.12 -2.99
N ILE A 12 -17.31 8.17 -3.76
CA ILE A 12 -15.95 8.03 -3.25
C ILE A 12 -15.32 9.41 -3.02
N LYS A 13 -15.17 9.77 -1.77
CA LYS A 13 -14.56 11.03 -1.32
C LYS A 13 -13.14 10.79 -0.83
N VAL A 14 -12.16 11.38 -1.52
CA VAL A 14 -10.73 11.17 -1.32
C VAL A 14 -10.08 12.40 -0.73
N SER A 15 -9.22 12.26 0.28
CA SER A 15 -8.39 13.35 0.79
C SER A 15 -7.42 13.85 -0.29
N GLU A 16 -7.21 15.16 -0.37
CA GLU A 16 -6.28 15.77 -1.35
C GLU A 16 -4.83 15.33 -1.15
N ILE A 17 -4.50 14.90 0.06
CA ILE A 17 -3.19 14.33 0.42
C ILE A 17 -3.38 12.86 0.69
N GLY A 18 -2.56 12.01 0.07
CA GLY A 18 -2.47 10.58 0.32
C GLY A 18 -1.23 10.23 1.14
N PHE A 19 -1.24 9.07 1.76
CA PHE A 19 -0.09 8.50 2.46
C PHE A 19 0.56 7.40 1.61
N GLY A 20 1.82 7.60 1.23
CA GLY A 20 2.62 6.59 0.55
C GLY A 20 3.18 5.58 1.56
N VAL A 21 2.68 4.36 1.52
CA VAL A 21 3.02 3.29 2.48
C VAL A 21 4.46 2.80 2.30
N TRP A 22 5.07 3.01 1.14
CA TRP A 22 6.45 2.61 0.90
C TRP A 22 7.42 3.11 1.98
N SER A 23 7.23 4.33 2.48
CA SER A 23 8.08 4.92 3.51
C SER A 23 8.08 4.17 4.85
N VAL A 24 7.06 3.39 5.13
CA VAL A 24 6.91 2.59 6.36
C VAL A 24 6.92 1.08 6.10
N ALA A 25 6.89 0.66 4.85
CA ALA A 25 6.87 -0.75 4.46
C ALA A 25 8.23 -1.26 3.96
N THR A 26 9.18 -0.37 3.66
CA THR A 26 10.51 -0.77 3.20
C THR A 26 11.56 -0.31 4.20
N LYS A 27 12.60 -1.13 4.38
CA LYS A 27 13.71 -0.82 5.30
C LYS A 27 14.62 0.32 4.79
N TRP A 28 14.33 0.89 3.64
CA TRP A 28 15.19 1.88 2.96
C TRP A 28 14.99 3.30 3.48
N TRP A 29 13.86 3.59 4.14
CA TRP A 29 13.45 4.95 4.51
C TRP A 29 13.51 5.25 6.00
N GLY A 30 14.20 4.45 6.78
CA GLY A 30 14.46 4.76 8.17
C GLY A 30 13.32 4.47 9.15
N VAL A 31 12.15 4.05 8.70
CA VAL A 31 11.08 3.54 9.57
C VAL A 31 11.18 2.02 9.62
N THR A 32 11.97 1.53 10.56
CA THR A 32 12.18 0.08 10.76
C THR A 32 11.39 -0.49 11.94
N ASP A 33 10.81 0.36 12.76
CA ASP A 33 10.00 -0.01 13.92
C ASP A 33 8.53 -0.11 13.52
N GLU A 34 7.93 -1.29 13.64
CA GLU A 34 6.52 -1.53 13.30
C GLU A 34 5.57 -0.68 14.13
N LYS A 35 5.86 -0.44 15.43
CA LYS A 35 5.00 0.39 16.28
C LYS A 35 4.98 1.84 15.80
N LEU A 36 6.15 2.36 15.40
CA LEU A 36 6.23 3.69 14.81
C LEU A 36 5.48 3.75 13.49
N ALA A 37 5.65 2.76 12.61
CA ALA A 37 4.93 2.67 11.34
C ALA A 37 3.40 2.68 11.54
N LEU A 38 2.89 1.84 12.45
CA LEU A 38 1.47 1.79 12.81
C LEU A 38 0.98 3.13 13.36
N SER A 39 1.75 3.78 14.24
CA SER A 39 1.38 5.07 14.81
C SER A 39 1.32 6.18 13.75
N LEU A 40 2.23 6.17 12.78
CA LEU A 40 2.23 7.14 11.66
C LEU A 40 1.01 6.96 10.77
N LEU A 41 0.65 5.73 10.43
CA LEU A 41 -0.55 5.43 9.64
C LEU A 41 -1.83 5.87 10.36
N GLN A 42 -1.95 5.54 11.65
CA GLN A 42 -3.09 5.94 12.47
C GLN A 42 -3.17 7.47 12.62
N HIS A 43 -2.03 8.11 12.90
CA HIS A 43 -1.97 9.57 13.00
C HIS A 43 -2.37 10.25 11.68
N ALA A 44 -1.91 9.75 10.54
CA ALA A 44 -2.31 10.27 9.24
C ALA A 44 -3.83 10.19 9.04
N PHE A 45 -4.44 9.07 9.40
CA PHE A 45 -5.89 8.90 9.34
C PHE A 45 -6.63 9.86 10.29
N ASP A 46 -6.16 10.01 11.52
CA ASP A 46 -6.74 10.94 12.51
C ASP A 46 -6.65 12.41 12.05
N ARG A 47 -5.65 12.73 11.21
CA ARG A 47 -5.52 14.05 10.57
C ARG A 47 -6.37 14.20 9.31
N GLY A 48 -7.17 13.18 8.97
CA GLY A 48 -8.13 13.18 7.89
C GLY A 48 -7.61 12.65 6.55
N ILE A 49 -6.43 12.02 6.51
CA ILE A 49 -5.98 11.28 5.32
C ILE A 49 -6.77 9.98 5.27
N ASN A 50 -7.50 9.76 4.18
CA ASN A 50 -8.23 8.51 3.96
C ASN A 50 -7.75 7.73 2.73
N PHE A 51 -6.72 8.21 2.04
CA PHE A 51 -6.13 7.58 0.86
C PHE A 51 -4.72 7.07 1.16
N PHE A 52 -4.50 5.77 0.98
CA PHE A 52 -3.23 5.09 1.24
C PHE A 52 -2.78 4.35 -0.01
N ASP A 53 -1.60 4.70 -0.51
CA ASP A 53 -0.99 4.11 -1.70
C ASP A 53 0.06 3.08 -1.28
N THR A 54 -0.12 1.83 -1.70
CA THR A 54 0.78 0.71 -1.45
C THR A 54 1.09 -0.06 -2.75
N ALA A 55 1.80 -1.17 -2.64
CA ALA A 55 2.02 -2.15 -3.70
C ALA A 55 2.38 -3.51 -3.08
N ASP A 56 2.13 -4.59 -3.80
CA ASP A 56 2.54 -5.95 -3.44
C ASP A 56 4.06 -6.06 -3.23
N VAL A 57 4.83 -5.33 -4.03
CA VAL A 57 6.30 -5.31 -3.97
C VAL A 57 6.86 -4.55 -2.74
N TYR A 58 6.05 -3.77 -2.03
CA TYR A 58 6.53 -3.00 -0.88
C TYR A 58 6.71 -3.90 0.34
N GLY A 59 7.98 -4.26 0.58
CA GLY A 59 8.34 -5.21 1.63
C GLY A 59 7.76 -6.62 1.37
N GLU A 60 7.55 -6.97 0.09
CA GLU A 60 7.01 -8.28 -0.32
C GLU A 60 5.65 -8.61 0.34
N GLY A 61 4.69 -7.70 0.16
CA GLY A 61 3.34 -7.79 0.75
C GLY A 61 3.21 -7.07 2.09
N TYR A 62 4.32 -6.76 2.78
CA TYR A 62 4.25 -6.11 4.08
C TYR A 62 3.53 -4.74 4.04
N GLY A 63 3.62 -4.02 2.90
CA GLY A 63 2.90 -2.75 2.71
C GLY A 63 1.38 -2.89 2.79
N GLU A 64 0.83 -4.01 2.37
CA GLU A 64 -0.60 -4.32 2.45
C GLU A 64 -0.95 -4.89 3.84
N GLU A 65 -0.09 -5.74 4.39
CA GLU A 65 -0.24 -6.32 5.72
C GLU A 65 -0.27 -5.24 6.81
N ILE A 66 0.65 -4.25 6.77
CA ILE A 66 0.71 -3.19 7.79
C ILE A 66 -0.54 -2.30 7.76
N LEU A 67 -1.16 -2.09 6.59
CA LEU A 67 -2.44 -1.38 6.50
C LEU A 67 -3.56 -2.14 7.20
N SER A 68 -3.61 -3.47 7.06
CA SER A 68 -4.60 -4.29 7.77
C SER A 68 -4.38 -4.28 9.27
N LYS A 69 -3.14 -4.29 9.73
CA LYS A 69 -2.77 -4.16 11.16
C LYS A 69 -3.12 -2.78 11.72
N ALA A 70 -2.82 -1.72 10.96
CA ALA A 70 -3.12 -0.35 11.39
C ALA A 70 -4.63 -0.10 11.53
N PHE A 71 -5.42 -0.77 10.68
CA PHE A 71 -6.85 -0.50 10.53
C PHE A 71 -7.71 -1.78 10.50
N PRO A 72 -7.78 -2.53 11.59
CA PRO A 72 -8.48 -3.81 11.63
C PRO A 72 -10.02 -3.69 11.51
N LYS A 73 -10.56 -2.46 11.57
CA LYS A 73 -12.00 -2.20 11.49
C LYS A 73 -12.30 -1.07 10.52
N SER A 74 -13.55 -1.00 10.05
CA SER A 74 -14.07 0.12 9.24
C SER A 74 -13.28 0.30 7.93
N ARG A 75 -13.14 -0.78 7.15
CA ARG A 75 -12.48 -0.79 5.83
C ARG A 75 -13.07 0.25 4.86
N ASP A 76 -14.38 0.47 4.99
CA ASP A 76 -15.19 1.40 4.21
C ASP A 76 -14.78 2.88 4.35
N LYS A 77 -14.10 3.24 5.43
CA LYS A 77 -13.66 4.63 5.67
C LYS A 77 -12.33 4.99 5.01
N ARG A 78 -11.68 4.04 4.34
CA ARG A 78 -10.37 4.22 3.74
C ARG A 78 -10.33 3.71 2.31
N ILE A 79 -9.56 4.40 1.50
CA ILE A 79 -9.32 4.06 0.11
C ILE A 79 -7.88 3.57 0.01
N TYR A 80 -7.72 2.35 -0.44
CA TYR A 80 -6.41 1.75 -0.69
C TYR A 80 -6.18 1.63 -2.18
N ALA A 81 -5.08 2.19 -2.66
CA ALA A 81 -4.55 1.93 -3.97
C ALA A 81 -3.37 0.97 -3.82
N THR A 82 -3.42 -0.14 -4.53
CA THR A 82 -2.30 -1.08 -4.62
C THR A 82 -1.88 -1.30 -6.06
N LYS A 83 -0.75 -1.92 -6.25
CA LYS A 83 -0.14 -2.19 -7.55
C LYS A 83 0.34 -3.63 -7.57
N PHE A 84 0.41 -4.19 -8.77
CA PHE A 84 0.97 -5.50 -9.05
C PHE A 84 1.81 -5.43 -10.33
N GLY A 85 2.50 -6.50 -10.66
CA GLY A 85 3.18 -6.62 -11.95
C GLY A 85 4.61 -7.13 -11.86
N TYR A 86 5.28 -7.00 -10.74
CA TYR A 86 6.57 -7.63 -10.51
C TYR A 86 6.39 -9.05 -9.96
N ASP A 87 7.15 -10.01 -10.50
CA ASP A 87 7.11 -11.40 -10.05
C ASP A 87 7.89 -11.60 -8.75
N ILE A 88 7.35 -11.06 -7.67
CA ILE A 88 7.90 -11.21 -6.31
C ILE A 88 7.68 -12.62 -5.78
N TYR A 89 6.64 -13.28 -6.21
CA TYR A 89 6.22 -14.60 -5.70
C TYR A 89 7.14 -15.73 -6.15
N SER A 90 7.67 -15.68 -7.38
CA SER A 90 8.68 -16.63 -7.86
C SER A 90 10.11 -16.20 -7.55
N ASN A 91 10.31 -14.95 -7.13
CA ASN A 91 11.62 -14.37 -6.84
C ASN A 91 11.61 -13.63 -5.49
N PRO A 92 11.34 -14.33 -4.37
CA PRO A 92 11.30 -13.72 -3.05
C PRO A 92 12.70 -13.35 -2.55
N GLY A 93 12.76 -12.41 -1.61
CA GLY A 93 13.97 -12.06 -0.86
C GLY A 93 14.62 -10.75 -1.27
N GLU A 94 15.61 -10.34 -0.46
CA GLU A 94 16.34 -9.10 -0.68
C GLU A 94 17.12 -9.11 -1.99
N ARG A 95 16.94 -8.08 -2.79
CA ARG A 95 17.65 -7.90 -4.06
C ARG A 95 18.93 -7.14 -3.84
N LYS A 96 20.00 -7.65 -4.43
CA LYS A 96 21.27 -6.92 -4.50
C LYS A 96 21.24 -5.94 -5.68
N GLY A 97 21.34 -4.66 -5.38
CA GLY A 97 21.39 -3.60 -6.39
C GLY A 97 20.03 -3.27 -7.03
N HIS A 98 20.07 -2.70 -8.24
CA HIS A 98 18.89 -2.29 -9.01
C HIS A 98 18.41 -3.36 -10.00
N THR A 99 18.47 -4.64 -9.62
CA THR A 99 18.00 -5.71 -10.50
C THR A 99 16.46 -5.67 -10.57
N GLU A 100 15.94 -5.36 -11.74
CA GLU A 100 14.51 -5.42 -12.00
C GLU A 100 14.00 -6.87 -11.93
N LEU A 101 12.84 -7.06 -11.34
CA LEU A 101 12.14 -8.33 -11.39
C LEU A 101 11.50 -8.54 -12.76
N PRO A 102 11.34 -9.80 -13.17
CA PRO A 102 10.46 -10.11 -14.27
C PRO A 102 9.06 -9.55 -14.04
N GLN A 103 8.44 -9.07 -15.11
CA GLN A 103 7.10 -8.51 -15.05
C GLN A 103 6.07 -9.52 -15.55
N LYS A 104 4.92 -9.57 -14.89
CA LYS A 104 3.80 -10.48 -15.19
C LYS A 104 2.49 -9.71 -15.22
N PHE A 105 1.85 -9.67 -16.39
CA PHE A 105 0.63 -8.89 -16.64
C PHE A 105 -0.47 -9.68 -17.34
N SER A 106 -0.38 -11.01 -17.40
CA SER A 106 -1.49 -11.80 -17.93
C SER A 106 -2.72 -11.74 -17.01
N SER A 107 -3.90 -12.03 -17.54
CA SER A 107 -5.13 -12.08 -16.72
C SER A 107 -5.00 -13.04 -15.53
N LYS A 108 -4.25 -14.14 -15.70
CA LYS A 108 -3.98 -15.08 -14.61
C LYS A 108 -3.08 -14.47 -13.54
N ASP A 109 -2.05 -13.72 -13.95
CA ASP A 109 -1.15 -13.05 -13.01
C ASP A 109 -1.88 -11.98 -12.20
N ILE A 110 -2.80 -11.23 -12.84
CA ILE A 110 -3.64 -10.24 -12.16
C ILE A 110 -4.49 -10.89 -11.08
N ILE A 111 -5.23 -11.94 -11.44
CA ILE A 111 -6.10 -12.68 -10.51
C ILE A 111 -5.26 -13.22 -9.35
N PHE A 112 -4.15 -13.89 -9.66
CA PHE A 112 -3.25 -14.43 -8.64
C PHE A 112 -2.76 -13.35 -7.67
N SER A 113 -2.27 -12.21 -8.18
CA SER A 113 -1.77 -11.11 -7.32
C SER A 113 -2.87 -10.48 -6.45
N CYS A 114 -4.11 -10.49 -6.92
CA CYS A 114 -5.25 -9.98 -6.12
C CYS A 114 -5.69 -10.93 -5.01
N GLU A 115 -5.32 -12.21 -5.10
CA GLU A 115 -5.69 -13.27 -4.15
C GLU A 115 -4.64 -13.47 -3.04
N GLN A 116 -3.44 -12.87 -3.17
CA GLN A 116 -2.37 -12.96 -2.17
C GLN A 116 -2.56 -11.91 -1.08
#